data_4b6e37da33b45bdc95f4d1a13281ae1d
#
_entry.id   4b6e37da33b45bdc95f4d1a13281ae1d
#
_cell.length_a   1.000
_cell.length_b   1.000
_cell.length_c   1.000
_cell.angle_alpha   90.00
_cell.angle_beta   90.00
_cell.angle_gamma   90.00
#
_symmetry.space_group_name_H-M   'P 1'
#
loop_
_entity.id
_entity.type
_entity.pdbx_description
1 polymer ?
#
loop_
_entity_poly.entity_id
_entity_poly.type
_entity_poly.pdbx_seq_one_letter_code
_entity_poly.pdbx_strand_id
1 'polypeptide(L)'
;MRKQIAYIVAFLLTVFSFPLSAQEKADGEGEKAFDPKETIFEHLLDGYGWELPFSHEHKIPLPVIVRDYKGDWKIFGSHRLEHGQTYEGFYVAQDGPNKGKVESVDDRGNRYRPLDLSITKNVLALIIAAFICGWCVLSVAHWYRKKRFKAPKKGVGAIEFLIEFVYTGVIKSTLGDKAPRFAPYLLTVFFFILLMNLLGLIVIFPGGANLTGNIAVTMVLALCTFIVVNVRGTKEYWKEIFWPDVP
;
A
#
# COMPACT_ATOMS: atom_id res chain seq x y z
N MET A 1 -10.11 -29.89 23.05
CA MET A 1 -10.05 -28.42 22.94
C MET A 1 -9.08 -27.77 23.94
N ARG A 2 -9.19 -27.98 25.27
CA ARG A 2 -8.26 -27.33 26.24
C ARG A 2 -6.76 -27.63 26.02
N LYS A 3 -6.41 -28.87 25.68
CA LYS A 3 -4.99 -29.24 25.43
C LYS A 3 -4.43 -28.61 24.17
N GLN A 4 -5.21 -28.42 23.10
CA GLN A 4 -4.76 -27.78 21.86
C GLN A 4 -4.54 -26.27 22.04
N ILE A 5 -5.39 -25.62 22.83
CA ILE A 5 -5.20 -24.20 23.19
C ILE A 5 -3.92 -24.04 24.04
N ALA A 6 -3.63 -24.96 24.96
CA ALA A 6 -2.39 -24.92 25.74
C ALA A 6 -1.14 -25.07 24.87
N TYR A 7 -1.16 -25.90 23.81
CA TYR A 7 -0.03 -26.02 22.87
C TYR A 7 0.14 -24.79 22.00
N ILE A 8 -0.95 -24.15 21.55
CA ILE A 8 -0.89 -22.91 20.78
C ILE A 8 -0.35 -21.76 21.65
N VAL A 9 -0.79 -21.66 22.90
CA VAL A 9 -0.29 -20.65 23.84
C VAL A 9 1.19 -20.91 24.18
N ALA A 10 1.59 -22.15 24.40
CA ALA A 10 2.99 -22.52 24.64
C ALA A 10 3.87 -22.20 23.42
N PHE A 11 3.40 -22.50 22.20
CA PHE A 11 4.11 -22.16 20.96
C PHE A 11 4.24 -20.64 20.76
N LEU A 12 3.19 -19.88 21.01
CA LEU A 12 3.24 -18.42 20.97
C LEU A 12 4.22 -17.86 22.01
N LEU A 13 4.23 -18.40 23.24
CA LEU A 13 5.18 -18.00 24.29
C LEU A 13 6.63 -18.34 23.91
N THR A 14 6.91 -19.48 23.28
CA THR A 14 8.26 -19.82 22.82
C THR A 14 8.74 -18.94 21.66
N VAL A 15 7.85 -18.54 20.75
CA VAL A 15 8.18 -17.60 19.67
C VAL A 15 8.48 -16.20 20.21
N PHE A 16 7.81 -15.77 21.29
CA PHE A 16 8.04 -14.48 21.94
C PHE A 16 9.24 -14.51 22.93
N SER A 17 9.78 -15.67 23.27
CA SER A 17 10.87 -15.82 24.26
C SER A 17 12.26 -15.92 23.62
N PHE A 18 12.42 -15.56 22.34
CA PHE A 18 13.78 -15.36 21.80
C PHE A 18 14.36 -14.13 22.49
N PRO A 19 15.38 -14.31 23.40
CA PRO A 19 16.08 -13.17 23.94
C PRO A 19 16.79 -12.47 22.79
N LEU A 20 16.43 -11.22 22.54
CA LEU A 20 17.20 -10.30 21.74
C LEU A 20 18.48 -10.02 22.50
N SER A 21 19.45 -10.94 22.45
CA SER A 21 20.81 -10.69 22.92
C SER A 21 21.44 -9.71 21.94
N ALA A 22 21.16 -8.44 22.16
CA ALA A 22 22.01 -7.37 21.66
C ALA A 22 23.35 -7.51 22.38
N GLN A 23 24.29 -8.21 21.76
CA GLN A 23 25.66 -8.26 22.21
C GLN A 23 26.31 -6.94 21.81
N GLU A 24 26.38 -6.05 22.78
CA GLU A 24 27.20 -4.86 22.76
C GLU A 24 28.66 -5.30 22.59
N LYS A 25 29.18 -5.17 21.37
CA LYS A 25 30.62 -5.14 21.13
C LYS A 25 31.01 -3.68 20.95
N ALA A 26 31.59 -3.15 22.01
CA ALA A 26 32.35 -1.92 21.96
C ALA A 26 33.63 -2.11 21.09
N ASP A 27 34.01 -1.01 20.49
CA ASP A 27 35.31 -0.68 19.90
C ASP A 27 35.62 -1.12 18.48
N GLY A 28 35.56 -0.12 17.60
CA GLY A 28 36.13 -0.15 16.24
C GLY A 28 35.55 0.92 15.32
N GLU A 29 36.34 1.89 15.06
CA GLU A 29 36.19 3.09 14.23
C GLU A 29 35.25 2.95 12.99
N GLY A 30 34.30 3.88 12.85
CA GLY A 30 33.93 4.42 11.52
C GLY A 30 32.69 3.87 10.84
N GLU A 31 31.98 2.85 11.33
CA GLU A 31 30.68 2.45 10.77
C GLU A 31 29.55 3.04 11.61
N LYS A 32 28.64 3.78 10.96
CA LYS A 32 27.39 4.21 11.57
C LYS A 32 26.72 2.99 12.19
N ALA A 33 26.53 3.02 13.51
CA ALA A 33 25.84 1.95 14.22
C ALA A 33 24.51 1.64 13.50
N PHE A 34 24.28 0.38 13.16
CA PHE A 34 23.05 -0.08 12.52
C PHE A 34 21.87 0.26 13.46
N ASP A 35 21.07 1.27 13.09
CA ASP A 35 19.82 1.57 13.77
C ASP A 35 18.69 0.79 13.10
N PRO A 36 18.17 -0.28 13.74
CA PRO A 36 17.10 -1.08 13.19
C PRO A 36 15.82 -0.26 12.91
N LYS A 37 15.59 0.80 13.69
CA LYS A 37 14.42 1.67 13.52
C LYS A 37 14.55 2.49 12.24
N GLU A 38 15.70 3.11 12.00
CA GLU A 38 15.95 3.91 10.80
C GLU A 38 15.83 3.04 9.55
N THR A 39 16.44 1.85 9.56
CA THR A 39 16.36 0.89 8.45
C THR A 39 14.92 0.42 8.17
N ILE A 40 14.15 0.09 9.21
CA ILE A 40 12.74 -0.32 9.04
C ILE A 40 11.92 0.84 8.49
N PHE A 41 12.09 2.05 9.01
CA PHE A 41 11.36 3.22 8.52
C PHE A 41 11.73 3.57 7.07
N GLU A 42 12.99 3.47 6.69
CA GLU A 42 13.41 3.70 5.30
C GLU A 42 12.78 2.71 4.32
N HIS A 43 12.67 1.44 4.69
CA HIS A 43 11.98 0.45 3.86
C HIS A 43 10.45 0.63 3.79
N LEU A 44 9.85 1.23 4.82
CA LEU A 44 8.41 1.53 4.85
C LEU A 44 8.05 2.80 4.06
N LEU A 45 9.00 3.70 3.87
CA LEU A 45 8.77 4.95 3.15
C LEU A 45 8.67 4.70 1.64
N ASP A 46 7.93 5.58 1.00
CA ASP A 46 7.83 5.62 -0.45
C ASP A 46 9.12 6.18 -1.07
N GLY A 47 9.58 5.59 -2.16
CA GLY A 47 10.83 5.96 -2.81
C GLY A 47 10.71 6.05 -4.34
N TYR A 48 11.67 6.72 -4.96
CA TYR A 48 11.75 6.92 -6.42
C TYR A 48 12.46 5.77 -7.15
N GLY A 49 12.87 4.73 -6.43
CA GLY A 49 13.47 3.54 -6.99
C GLY A 49 12.88 2.28 -6.37
N TRP A 50 12.87 1.18 -7.13
CA TRP A 50 12.44 -0.11 -6.64
C TRP A 50 13.65 -0.93 -6.24
N GLU A 51 13.74 -1.30 -4.97
CA GLU A 51 14.83 -2.10 -4.44
C GLU A 51 14.74 -3.53 -4.92
N LEU A 52 15.85 -4.06 -5.41
CA LEU A 52 15.94 -5.48 -5.77
C LEU A 52 16.29 -6.29 -4.53
N PRO A 53 15.60 -7.42 -4.27
CA PRO A 53 15.99 -8.33 -3.21
C PRO A 53 17.41 -8.84 -3.49
N PHE A 54 18.23 -8.93 -2.45
CA PHE A 54 19.63 -9.39 -2.51
C PHE A 54 20.65 -8.40 -3.11
N SER A 55 20.25 -7.17 -3.49
CA SER A 55 21.20 -6.16 -3.95
C SER A 55 20.83 -4.81 -3.35
N HIS A 56 21.54 -4.39 -2.31
CA HIS A 56 21.34 -3.05 -1.68
C HIS A 56 21.85 -1.91 -2.57
N GLU A 57 22.67 -2.20 -3.56
CA GLU A 57 23.28 -1.20 -4.43
C GLU A 57 22.49 -0.93 -5.71
N HIS A 58 21.63 -1.86 -6.15
CA HIS A 58 20.93 -1.74 -7.42
C HIS A 58 19.43 -1.56 -7.21
N LYS A 59 18.95 -0.38 -7.59
CA LYS A 59 17.53 -0.04 -7.64
C LYS A 59 17.07 0.03 -9.09
N ILE A 60 15.86 -0.45 -9.38
CA ILE A 60 15.24 -0.17 -10.67
C ILE A 60 14.83 1.30 -10.67
N PRO A 61 15.39 2.14 -11.55
CA PRO A 61 15.07 3.55 -11.59
C PRO A 61 13.64 3.76 -12.08
N LEU A 62 12.91 4.64 -11.39
CA LEU A 62 11.56 5.03 -11.75
C LEU A 62 11.56 6.42 -12.36
N PRO A 63 10.59 6.78 -13.24
CA PRO A 63 10.51 8.10 -13.82
C PRO A 63 10.12 9.14 -12.77
N VAL A 64 10.95 10.16 -12.64
CA VAL A 64 10.70 11.36 -11.84
C VAL A 64 10.08 12.41 -12.76
N ILE A 65 8.91 12.91 -12.38
CA ILE A 65 8.14 13.91 -13.12
C ILE A 65 7.86 15.06 -12.16
N VAL A 66 8.58 16.16 -12.35
CA VAL A 66 8.48 17.33 -11.46
C VAL A 66 8.25 18.59 -12.26
N ARG A 67 7.59 19.56 -11.62
CA ARG A 67 7.39 20.89 -12.19
C ARG A 67 8.18 21.90 -11.37
N ASP A 68 9.05 22.65 -12.02
CA ASP A 68 9.87 23.66 -11.37
C ASP A 68 9.05 24.91 -10.96
N TYR A 69 9.69 25.85 -10.26
CA TYR A 69 9.05 27.11 -9.85
C TYR A 69 8.73 28.04 -11.02
N LYS A 70 9.38 27.85 -12.18
CA LYS A 70 9.10 28.60 -13.43
C LYS A 70 7.89 28.03 -14.18
N GLY A 71 7.44 26.84 -13.78
CA GLY A 71 6.31 26.15 -14.38
C GLY A 71 6.69 25.14 -15.45
N ASP A 72 7.99 24.89 -15.67
CA ASP A 72 8.49 23.93 -16.65
C ASP A 72 8.46 22.51 -16.11
N TRP A 73 8.04 21.58 -16.95
CA TRP A 73 8.04 20.17 -16.61
C TRP A 73 9.39 19.54 -16.91
N LYS A 74 9.90 18.78 -15.94
CA LYS A 74 11.12 18.00 -16.07
C LYS A 74 10.82 16.53 -15.85
N ILE A 75 11.32 15.68 -16.75
CA ILE A 75 11.13 14.22 -16.72
C ILE A 75 12.49 13.57 -16.87
N PHE A 76 12.87 12.77 -15.87
CA PHE A 76 14.16 12.05 -15.88
C PHE A 76 14.09 10.79 -15.01
N GLY A 77 15.05 9.90 -15.16
CA GLY A 77 15.15 8.69 -14.34
C GLY A 77 15.70 8.97 -12.94
N SER A 78 15.17 8.33 -11.92
CA SER A 78 15.56 8.52 -10.52
C SER A 78 17.04 8.19 -10.23
N HIS A 79 17.71 7.38 -11.08
CA HIS A 79 19.13 7.08 -10.93
C HIS A 79 20.03 8.33 -10.92
N ARG A 80 19.54 9.45 -11.50
CA ARG A 80 20.27 10.73 -11.52
C ARG A 80 20.24 11.47 -10.19
N LEU A 81 19.38 11.06 -9.28
CA LEU A 81 19.24 11.64 -7.93
C LEU A 81 19.79 10.70 -6.84
N GLU A 82 20.34 9.55 -7.21
CA GLU A 82 20.90 8.60 -6.26
C GLU A 82 22.17 9.15 -5.61
N HIS A 83 22.50 8.64 -4.44
CA HIS A 83 23.70 9.03 -3.67
C HIS A 83 23.82 10.53 -3.36
N GLY A 84 22.69 11.24 -3.26
CA GLY A 84 22.66 12.68 -2.99
C GLY A 84 23.07 13.56 -4.18
N GLN A 85 23.09 13.00 -5.41
CA GLN A 85 23.37 13.76 -6.60
C GLN A 85 22.24 14.75 -6.90
N THR A 86 22.62 15.88 -7.47
CA THR A 86 21.70 16.92 -7.93
C THR A 86 21.64 16.89 -9.46
N TYR A 87 20.41 16.83 -10.02
CA TYR A 87 20.20 16.87 -11.45
C TYR A 87 19.23 18.00 -11.81
N GLU A 88 19.62 18.90 -12.69
CA GLU A 88 18.85 20.10 -13.10
C GLU A 88 18.30 20.92 -11.92
N GLY A 89 19.04 20.98 -10.80
CA GLY A 89 18.64 21.68 -9.59
C GLY A 89 17.72 20.90 -8.67
N PHE A 90 17.34 19.67 -9.02
CA PHE A 90 16.55 18.78 -8.19
C PHE A 90 17.45 17.78 -7.45
N TYR A 91 17.12 17.45 -6.22
CA TYR A 91 17.79 16.45 -5.38
C TYR A 91 16.77 15.80 -4.44
N VAL A 92 17.12 14.66 -3.89
CA VAL A 92 16.31 14.02 -2.84
C VAL A 92 16.78 14.54 -1.49
N ALA A 93 15.88 15.16 -0.72
CA ALA A 93 16.19 15.71 0.59
C ALA A 93 16.65 14.61 1.55
N GLN A 94 17.83 14.81 2.15
CA GLN A 94 18.42 13.88 3.12
C GLN A 94 17.96 14.17 4.55
N ASP A 95 17.50 15.39 4.80
CA ASP A 95 17.12 15.93 6.12
C ASP A 95 15.86 16.79 6.04
N GLY A 96 15.33 17.16 7.21
CA GLY A 96 14.20 18.06 7.33
C GLY A 96 12.83 17.42 7.08
N PRO A 97 11.77 18.25 6.99
CA PRO A 97 10.37 17.77 6.88
C PRO A 97 10.06 17.06 5.57
N ASN A 98 10.91 17.24 4.55
CA ASN A 98 10.77 16.62 3.24
C ASN A 98 11.77 15.48 3.02
N LYS A 99 12.36 14.90 4.07
CA LYS A 99 13.32 13.77 3.94
C LYS A 99 12.74 12.69 3.01
N GLY A 100 13.53 12.26 2.03
CA GLY A 100 13.15 11.26 1.03
C GLY A 100 12.24 11.78 -0.11
N LYS A 101 11.97 13.08 -0.19
CA LYS A 101 11.20 13.70 -1.29
C LYS A 101 12.10 14.58 -2.15
N VAL A 102 11.68 14.77 -3.41
CA VAL A 102 12.40 15.68 -4.30
C VAL A 102 12.20 17.12 -3.84
N GLU A 103 13.29 17.81 -3.67
CA GLU A 103 13.37 19.24 -3.44
C GLU A 103 14.19 19.93 -4.55
N SER A 104 14.04 21.23 -4.66
CA SER A 104 14.81 22.08 -5.54
C SER A 104 15.11 23.41 -4.84
N VAL A 105 15.99 24.21 -5.45
CA VAL A 105 16.38 25.53 -4.94
C VAL A 105 15.92 26.58 -5.94
N ASP A 106 15.28 27.64 -5.48
CA ASP A 106 14.89 28.78 -6.30
C ASP A 106 16.09 29.68 -6.65
N ASP A 107 15.89 30.68 -7.52
CA ASP A 107 16.94 31.63 -7.91
C ASP A 107 17.46 32.48 -6.71
N ARG A 108 16.76 32.44 -5.55
CA ARG A 108 17.14 33.13 -4.30
C ARG A 108 17.86 32.24 -3.30
N GLY A 109 18.07 30.97 -3.64
CA GLY A 109 18.71 30.00 -2.77
C GLY A 109 17.78 29.36 -1.72
N ASN A 110 16.46 29.58 -1.79
CA ASN A 110 15.52 28.96 -0.87
C ASN A 110 15.15 27.55 -1.34
N ARG A 111 15.17 26.61 -0.43
CA ARG A 111 14.69 25.24 -0.70
C ARG A 111 13.16 25.24 -0.81
N TYR A 112 12.64 24.59 -1.82
CA TYR A 112 11.20 24.40 -1.98
C TYR A 112 10.90 23.01 -2.49
N ARG A 113 9.68 22.55 -2.24
CA ARG A 113 9.17 21.29 -2.78
C ARG A 113 8.43 21.56 -4.08
N PRO A 114 8.91 21.04 -5.23
CA PRO A 114 8.23 21.17 -6.50
C PRO A 114 6.91 20.38 -6.50
N LEU A 115 6.05 20.65 -7.49
CA LEU A 115 4.92 19.78 -7.77
C LEU A 115 5.46 18.46 -8.31
N ASP A 116 5.30 17.39 -7.55
CA ASP A 116 5.86 16.08 -7.81
C ASP A 116 4.74 15.11 -8.21
N LEU A 117 4.77 14.68 -9.48
CA LEU A 117 3.90 13.65 -10.06
C LEU A 117 4.68 12.41 -10.46
N SER A 118 5.82 12.19 -9.84
CA SER A 118 6.70 11.05 -10.13
C SER A 118 6.00 9.72 -9.88
N ILE A 119 6.38 8.72 -10.66
CA ILE A 119 5.97 7.35 -10.41
C ILE A 119 6.88 6.77 -9.34
N THR A 120 6.43 6.82 -8.10
CA THR A 120 7.12 6.22 -6.96
C THR A 120 6.87 4.72 -6.88
N LYS A 121 7.59 4.02 -6.00
CA LYS A 121 7.39 2.60 -5.71
C LYS A 121 5.92 2.29 -5.36
N ASN A 122 5.30 3.10 -4.53
CA ASN A 122 3.92 2.91 -4.12
C ASN A 122 2.92 3.17 -5.27
N VAL A 123 3.16 4.20 -6.08
CA VAL A 123 2.33 4.49 -7.25
C VAL A 123 2.41 3.37 -8.28
N LEU A 124 3.61 2.85 -8.54
CA LEU A 124 3.78 1.72 -9.46
C LEU A 124 3.08 0.45 -8.93
N ALA A 125 3.21 0.16 -7.63
CA ALA A 125 2.52 -0.97 -7.01
C ALA A 125 0.99 -0.84 -7.12
N LEU A 126 0.46 0.36 -6.94
CA LEU A 126 -0.97 0.66 -7.10
C LEU A 126 -1.42 0.41 -8.55
N ILE A 127 -0.65 0.86 -9.54
CA ILE A 127 -0.95 0.64 -10.96
C ILE A 127 -0.96 -0.87 -11.27
N ILE A 128 0.06 -1.60 -10.80
CA ILE A 128 0.16 -3.05 -10.99
C ILE A 128 -1.02 -3.77 -10.33
N ALA A 129 -1.37 -3.40 -9.09
CA ALA A 129 -2.52 -3.99 -8.39
C ALA A 129 -3.83 -3.72 -9.12
N ALA A 130 -4.05 -2.49 -9.59
CA ALA A 130 -5.24 -2.12 -10.35
C ALA A 130 -5.33 -2.92 -11.66
N PHE A 131 -4.20 -3.10 -12.36
CA PHE A 131 -4.14 -3.90 -13.57
C PHE A 131 -4.45 -5.38 -13.30
N ILE A 132 -3.84 -5.97 -12.27
CA ILE A 132 -4.10 -7.36 -11.87
C ILE A 132 -5.57 -7.54 -11.46
N CYS A 133 -6.12 -6.63 -10.66
CA CYS A 133 -7.51 -6.67 -10.26
C CYS A 133 -8.46 -6.61 -11.47
N GLY A 134 -8.23 -5.65 -12.35
CA GLY A 134 -9.01 -5.52 -13.60
C GLY A 134 -8.93 -6.77 -14.47
N TRP A 135 -7.74 -7.31 -14.65
CA TRP A 135 -7.52 -8.56 -15.38
C TRP A 135 -8.28 -9.72 -14.78
N CYS A 136 -8.21 -9.90 -13.45
CA CYS A 136 -8.90 -10.96 -12.73
C CYS A 136 -10.42 -10.88 -12.92
N VAL A 137 -11.01 -9.72 -12.66
CA VAL A 137 -12.47 -9.50 -12.78
C VAL A 137 -12.94 -9.65 -14.22
N LEU A 138 -12.22 -9.06 -15.18
CA LEU A 138 -12.54 -9.16 -16.60
C LEU A 138 -12.41 -10.59 -17.12
N SER A 139 -11.50 -11.39 -16.59
CA SER A 139 -11.35 -12.82 -16.95
C SER A 139 -12.59 -13.62 -16.56
N VAL A 140 -13.15 -13.38 -15.37
CA VAL A 140 -14.42 -14.01 -14.94
C VAL A 140 -15.58 -13.55 -15.82
N ALA A 141 -15.69 -12.23 -16.05
CA ALA A 141 -16.74 -11.67 -16.90
C ALA A 141 -16.67 -12.22 -18.34
N HIS A 142 -15.46 -12.31 -18.92
CA HIS A 142 -15.25 -12.86 -20.24
C HIS A 142 -15.61 -14.34 -20.34
N TRP A 143 -15.28 -15.12 -19.29
CA TRP A 143 -15.67 -16.51 -19.23
C TRP A 143 -17.19 -16.67 -19.35
N TYR A 144 -17.98 -15.94 -18.54
CA TYR A 144 -19.43 -16.02 -18.55
C TYR A 144 -20.07 -15.46 -19.81
N ARG A 145 -19.44 -14.52 -20.48
CA ARG A 145 -19.89 -14.07 -21.82
C ARG A 145 -19.79 -15.17 -22.87
N LYS A 146 -18.76 -16.02 -22.78
CA LYS A 146 -18.55 -17.13 -23.74
C LYS A 146 -19.24 -18.43 -23.34
N LYS A 147 -19.31 -18.72 -22.04
CA LYS A 147 -19.76 -20.03 -21.51
C LYS A 147 -20.78 -19.86 -20.40
N ARG A 148 -21.94 -19.34 -20.76
CA ARG A 148 -23.00 -18.87 -19.86
C ARG A 148 -23.45 -19.86 -18.76
N PHE A 149 -23.34 -21.16 -18.99
CA PHE A 149 -23.85 -22.23 -18.11
C PHE A 149 -22.74 -23.18 -17.63
N LYS A 150 -21.48 -22.80 -17.76
CA LYS A 150 -20.35 -23.62 -17.27
C LYS A 150 -19.51 -22.85 -16.29
N ALA A 151 -19.39 -23.37 -15.08
CA ALA A 151 -18.50 -22.80 -14.07
C ALA A 151 -17.05 -22.77 -14.59
N PRO A 152 -16.31 -21.68 -14.34
CA PRO A 152 -14.90 -21.61 -14.67
C PRO A 152 -14.08 -22.58 -13.82
N LYS A 153 -12.92 -22.96 -14.35
CA LYS A 153 -12.00 -23.88 -13.69
C LYS A 153 -10.65 -23.20 -13.48
N LYS A 154 -9.81 -23.81 -12.64
CA LYS A 154 -8.46 -23.34 -12.34
C LYS A 154 -8.47 -21.92 -11.73
N GLY A 155 -7.56 -21.04 -12.14
CA GLY A 155 -7.40 -19.70 -11.59
C GLY A 155 -8.64 -18.82 -11.71
N VAL A 156 -9.37 -18.88 -12.84
CA VAL A 156 -10.62 -18.11 -13.01
C VAL A 156 -11.69 -18.58 -12.04
N GLY A 157 -11.78 -19.90 -11.78
CA GLY A 157 -12.70 -20.44 -10.79
C GLY A 157 -12.36 -20.06 -9.36
N ALA A 158 -11.06 -19.92 -9.03
CA ALA A 158 -10.65 -19.45 -7.71
C ALA A 158 -11.06 -17.98 -7.49
N ILE A 159 -10.89 -17.13 -8.50
CA ILE A 159 -11.33 -15.73 -8.43
C ILE A 159 -12.83 -15.62 -8.30
N GLU A 160 -13.59 -16.38 -9.10
CA GLU A 160 -15.04 -16.45 -9.00
C GLU A 160 -15.48 -16.87 -7.60
N PHE A 161 -14.92 -17.95 -7.07
CA PHE A 161 -15.20 -18.42 -5.70
C PHE A 161 -14.97 -17.32 -4.67
N LEU A 162 -13.88 -16.57 -4.79
CA LEU A 162 -13.59 -15.48 -3.87
C LEU A 162 -14.60 -14.33 -3.99
N ILE A 163 -14.99 -13.97 -5.22
CA ILE A 163 -16.04 -12.97 -5.46
C ILE A 163 -17.36 -13.43 -4.84
N GLU A 164 -17.77 -14.67 -5.09
CA GLU A 164 -19.00 -15.25 -4.57
C GLU A 164 -18.97 -15.34 -3.05
N PHE A 165 -17.88 -15.78 -2.47
CA PHE A 165 -17.68 -15.86 -1.01
C PHE A 165 -17.89 -14.49 -0.35
N VAL A 166 -17.27 -13.44 -0.87
CA VAL A 166 -17.40 -12.09 -0.30
C VAL A 166 -18.82 -11.54 -0.57
N TYR A 167 -19.34 -11.75 -1.77
CA TYR A 167 -20.66 -11.23 -2.13
C TYR A 167 -21.77 -11.90 -1.32
N THR A 168 -21.81 -13.22 -1.26
CA THR A 168 -22.88 -13.97 -0.57
C THR A 168 -22.67 -14.03 0.93
N GLY A 169 -21.42 -14.31 1.37
CA GLY A 169 -21.09 -14.50 2.77
C GLY A 169 -21.01 -13.20 3.58
N VAL A 170 -20.65 -12.10 2.95
CA VAL A 170 -20.47 -10.82 3.66
C VAL A 170 -21.49 -9.78 3.18
N ILE A 171 -21.46 -9.42 1.90
CA ILE A 171 -22.22 -8.26 1.42
C ILE A 171 -23.74 -8.52 1.46
N LYS A 172 -24.16 -9.65 0.90
CA LYS A 172 -25.60 -9.99 0.84
C LYS A 172 -26.17 -10.33 2.20
N SER A 173 -25.41 -11.01 3.05
CA SER A 173 -25.85 -11.35 4.42
C SER A 173 -26.04 -10.09 5.29
N THR A 174 -25.25 -9.02 5.04
CA THR A 174 -25.33 -7.78 5.82
C THR A 174 -26.34 -6.78 5.24
N LEU A 175 -26.39 -6.63 3.92
CA LEU A 175 -27.16 -5.57 3.25
C LEU A 175 -28.48 -6.06 2.64
N GLY A 176 -28.74 -7.37 2.61
CA GLY A 176 -29.96 -7.96 2.06
C GLY A 176 -30.21 -7.49 0.62
N ASP A 177 -31.42 -6.97 0.36
CA ASP A 177 -31.83 -6.51 -0.97
C ASP A 177 -31.04 -5.29 -1.50
N LYS A 178 -30.37 -4.56 -0.63
CA LYS A 178 -29.51 -3.43 -1.02
C LYS A 178 -28.13 -3.87 -1.52
N ALA A 179 -27.77 -5.15 -1.34
CA ALA A 179 -26.46 -5.70 -1.69
C ALA A 179 -26.01 -5.38 -3.14
N PRO A 180 -26.83 -5.56 -4.20
CA PRO A 180 -26.39 -5.33 -5.57
C PRO A 180 -25.91 -3.90 -5.84
N ARG A 181 -26.48 -2.92 -5.11
CA ARG A 181 -26.11 -1.50 -5.25
C ARG A 181 -24.75 -1.19 -4.69
N PHE A 182 -24.37 -1.82 -3.57
CA PHE A 182 -23.12 -1.56 -2.86
C PHE A 182 -22.01 -2.53 -3.21
N ALA A 183 -22.35 -3.69 -3.78
CA ALA A 183 -21.40 -4.74 -4.11
C ALA A 183 -20.22 -4.28 -4.98
N PRO A 184 -20.40 -3.48 -6.06
CA PRO A 184 -19.27 -3.03 -6.87
C PRO A 184 -18.23 -2.26 -6.05
N TYR A 185 -18.68 -1.35 -5.20
CA TYR A 185 -17.80 -0.57 -4.33
C TYR A 185 -17.10 -1.45 -3.28
N LEU A 186 -17.86 -2.26 -2.55
CA LEU A 186 -17.33 -3.10 -1.47
C LEU A 186 -16.37 -4.16 -2.00
N LEU A 187 -16.67 -4.79 -3.13
CA LEU A 187 -15.76 -5.72 -3.79
C LEU A 187 -14.48 -5.02 -4.28
N THR A 188 -14.59 -3.82 -4.84
CA THR A 188 -13.42 -3.05 -5.26
C THR A 188 -12.49 -2.76 -4.08
N VAL A 189 -13.03 -2.26 -2.96
CA VAL A 189 -12.24 -1.99 -1.74
C VAL A 189 -11.62 -3.28 -1.19
N PHE A 190 -12.40 -4.36 -1.15
CA PHE A 190 -11.90 -5.66 -0.68
C PHE A 190 -10.73 -6.15 -1.54
N PHE A 191 -10.89 -6.20 -2.86
CA PHE A 191 -9.83 -6.68 -3.75
C PHE A 191 -8.62 -5.73 -3.76
N PHE A 192 -8.85 -4.43 -3.66
CA PHE A 192 -7.77 -3.46 -3.52
C PHE A 192 -6.91 -3.76 -2.29
N ILE A 193 -7.54 -3.86 -1.12
CA ILE A 193 -6.83 -4.14 0.14
C ILE A 193 -6.15 -5.52 0.08
N LEU A 194 -6.85 -6.55 -0.42
CA LEU A 194 -6.31 -7.90 -0.55
C LEU A 194 -5.06 -7.92 -1.43
N LEU A 195 -5.14 -7.34 -2.62
CA LEU A 195 -4.02 -7.34 -3.57
C LEU A 195 -2.84 -6.52 -3.07
N MET A 196 -3.10 -5.37 -2.45
CA MET A 196 -2.03 -4.55 -1.91
C MET A 196 -1.30 -5.24 -0.75
N ASN A 197 -2.02 -5.94 0.13
CA ASN A 197 -1.40 -6.74 1.17
C ASN A 197 -0.62 -7.94 0.59
N LEU A 198 -1.18 -8.60 -0.42
CA LEU A 198 -0.53 -9.73 -1.08
C LEU A 198 0.77 -9.31 -1.78
N LEU A 199 0.74 -8.18 -2.49
CA LEU A 199 1.94 -7.59 -3.10
C LEU A 199 2.97 -7.16 -2.05
N GLY A 200 2.52 -6.63 -0.91
CA GLY A 200 3.40 -6.27 0.21
C GLY A 200 4.12 -7.47 0.83
N LEU A 201 3.53 -8.67 0.79
CA LEU A 201 4.14 -9.91 1.27
C LEU A 201 5.19 -10.49 0.30
N ILE A 202 5.13 -10.13 -0.98
CA ILE A 202 6.09 -10.59 -1.98
C ILE A 202 7.32 -9.70 -1.89
N VAL A 203 8.48 -10.27 -1.55
CA VAL A 203 9.74 -9.51 -1.42
C VAL A 203 10.35 -9.18 -2.79
N ILE A 204 10.04 -9.98 -3.83
CA ILE A 204 10.59 -9.84 -5.19
C ILE A 204 9.67 -8.92 -6.01
N PHE A 205 10.27 -8.11 -6.92
CA PHE A 205 9.48 -7.31 -7.88
C PHE A 205 8.37 -8.14 -8.54
N PRO A 206 7.13 -7.66 -8.59
CA PRO A 206 6.62 -6.32 -8.26
C PRO A 206 6.14 -6.14 -6.82
N GLY A 207 6.67 -6.87 -5.86
CA GLY A 207 6.31 -6.79 -4.45
C GLY A 207 7.18 -5.85 -3.61
N GLY A 208 7.01 -5.92 -2.30
CA GLY A 208 7.77 -5.12 -1.32
C GLY A 208 7.27 -3.69 -1.12
N ALA A 209 6.20 -3.27 -1.79
CA ALA A 209 5.55 -1.99 -1.53
C ALA A 209 4.50 -2.13 -0.42
N ASN A 210 4.74 -1.49 0.72
CA ASN A 210 3.79 -1.49 1.84
C ASN A 210 2.79 -0.34 1.72
N LEU A 211 1.90 -0.42 0.75
CA LEU A 211 0.93 0.65 0.49
C LEU A 211 -0.11 0.76 1.61
N THR A 212 -0.54 -0.35 2.16
CA THR A 212 -1.52 -0.39 3.26
C THR A 212 -0.95 0.10 4.60
N GLY A 213 0.37 0.07 4.76
CA GLY A 213 1.07 0.70 5.89
C GLY A 213 1.23 2.21 5.75
N ASN A 214 0.96 2.78 4.57
CA ASN A 214 1.02 4.22 4.35
C ASN A 214 -0.24 4.90 4.89
N ILE A 215 -0.06 5.80 5.87
CA ILE A 215 -1.15 6.53 6.54
C ILE A 215 -1.99 7.33 5.52
N ALA A 216 -1.39 7.91 4.49
CA ALA A 216 -2.13 8.67 3.49
C ALA A 216 -3.12 7.79 2.72
N VAL A 217 -2.71 6.57 2.35
CA VAL A 217 -3.58 5.62 1.64
C VAL A 217 -4.71 5.13 2.53
N THR A 218 -4.41 4.73 3.77
CA THR A 218 -5.43 4.26 4.72
C THR A 218 -6.39 5.39 5.10
N MET A 219 -5.91 6.62 5.20
CA MET A 219 -6.75 7.80 5.44
C MET A 219 -7.73 8.05 4.28
N VAL A 220 -7.27 7.94 3.03
CA VAL A 220 -8.16 8.06 1.85
C VAL A 220 -9.22 6.97 1.85
N LEU A 221 -8.87 5.71 2.15
CA LEU A 221 -9.84 4.62 2.25
C LEU A 221 -10.86 4.85 3.37
N ALA A 222 -10.40 5.33 4.53
CA ALA A 222 -11.27 5.69 5.65
C ALA A 222 -12.22 6.84 5.27
N LEU A 223 -11.71 7.86 4.58
CA LEU A 223 -12.52 8.99 4.10
C LEU A 223 -13.55 8.54 3.07
N CYS A 224 -13.19 7.67 2.13
CA CYS A 224 -14.14 7.08 1.18
C CYS A 224 -15.26 6.33 1.91
N THR A 225 -14.91 5.51 2.89
CA THR A 225 -15.88 4.77 3.71
C THR A 225 -16.76 5.74 4.50
N PHE A 226 -16.17 6.74 5.14
CA PHE A 226 -16.90 7.79 5.87
C PHE A 226 -17.93 8.50 4.98
N ILE A 227 -17.52 8.92 3.77
CA ILE A 227 -18.42 9.58 2.82
C ILE A 227 -19.56 8.65 2.40
N VAL A 228 -19.27 7.41 2.04
CA VAL A 228 -20.29 6.45 1.60
C VAL A 228 -21.30 6.17 2.71
N VAL A 229 -20.83 5.92 3.94
CA VAL A 229 -21.69 5.65 5.09
C VAL A 229 -22.58 6.85 5.41
N ASN A 230 -22.02 8.05 5.48
CA ASN A 230 -22.81 9.26 5.83
C ASN A 230 -23.78 9.67 4.73
N VAL A 231 -23.39 9.63 3.46
CA VAL A 231 -24.28 9.97 2.32
C VAL A 231 -25.41 8.93 2.15
N ARG A 232 -25.18 7.69 2.56
CA ARG A 232 -26.16 6.60 2.44
C ARG A 232 -26.85 6.25 3.76
N GLY A 233 -26.49 6.92 4.84
CA GLY A 233 -27.06 6.72 6.17
C GLY A 233 -28.58 6.94 6.16
N THR A 234 -29.31 6.08 6.87
CA THR A 234 -30.76 6.21 7.06
C THR A 234 -31.07 7.22 8.16
N LYS A 235 -32.36 7.54 8.33
CA LYS A 235 -32.77 8.44 9.43
C LYS A 235 -32.47 7.84 10.80
N GLU A 236 -32.58 6.50 10.92
CA GLU A 236 -32.25 5.75 12.14
C GLU A 236 -30.76 5.86 12.46
N TYR A 237 -29.89 5.72 11.45
CA TYR A 237 -28.43 5.90 11.60
C TYR A 237 -28.08 7.27 12.16
N TRP A 238 -28.69 8.33 11.60
CA TRP A 238 -28.45 9.70 12.08
C TRP A 238 -29.04 9.94 13.47
N LYS A 239 -30.20 9.33 13.77
CA LYS A 239 -30.80 9.39 15.11
C LYS A 239 -29.87 8.74 16.15
N GLU A 240 -29.30 7.56 15.86
CA GLU A 240 -28.38 6.89 16.77
C GLU A 240 -27.10 7.68 17.03
N ILE A 241 -26.57 8.41 16.01
CA ILE A 241 -25.37 9.23 16.18
C ILE A 241 -25.64 10.47 17.05
N PHE A 242 -26.70 11.19 16.76
CA PHE A 242 -26.96 12.47 17.43
C PHE A 242 -27.84 12.32 18.68
N TRP A 243 -28.63 11.29 18.77
CA TRP A 243 -29.57 11.07 19.87
C TRP A 243 -29.68 9.58 20.20
N PRO A 244 -28.61 9.00 20.76
CA PRO A 244 -28.64 7.58 21.11
C PRO A 244 -29.70 7.33 22.20
N ASP A 245 -30.48 6.27 22.01
CA ASP A 245 -31.40 5.78 23.04
C ASP A 245 -30.56 5.06 24.14
N VAL A 246 -29.98 5.84 25.08
CA VAL A 246 -29.23 5.30 26.23
C VAL A 246 -30.23 5.05 27.36
N PRO A 247 -30.19 3.87 28.01
CA PRO A 247 -31.06 3.57 29.17
C PRO A 247 -30.69 4.42 30.37
#